data_6173c5486f9f68ab7d24c48ece15592b
#
_entry.id   6173c5486f9f68ab7d24c48ece15592b
#
_cell.length_a   1.000
_cell.length_b   1.000
_cell.length_c   1.000
_cell.angle_alpha   90.00
_cell.angle_beta   90.00
_cell.angle_gamma   90.00
#
_symmetry.space_group_name_H-M   'P 1'
#
loop_
_entity.id
_entity.type
_entity.pdbx_description
1 polymer ?
#
loop_
_entity_poly.entity_id
_entity_poly.type
_entity_poly.pdbx_seq_one_letter_code
_entity_poly.pdbx_strand_id
1 'polypeptide(L)'
;QDRKARKYSDDDVYALEVVAMVIAEMKELGAFIGDGEAMSAPHKRAHMLNGGIAQEGSAQGVVLLHDPKIVVSNLIADDPEQEIIRITDAMDQLRISVDDLLSTNRIGGGKEQTDILKAYQMLANSKGWMTRLEASINSGLTAELAVEKEQSSTRARMARVPDPYLRERLQDLDDLSNRLLRLLTGQGRNPSDAIPDNAILIARNIGPAELLEYGKKLKAVVLEEGSVGSHAAIIARAWAIPMLIHVSHITREALNGDPILVDGEQGIVHLRPTD
;
A
#
# COMPACT_ATOMS: atom_id res chain seq x y z
N GLN A 1 -56.53 -19.85 5.27
CA GLN A 1 -55.45 -19.40 6.18
C GLN A 1 -54.68 -18.28 5.48
N ASP A 2 -54.97 -17.03 5.89
CA ASP A 2 -54.37 -15.81 5.33
C ASP A 2 -52.89 -15.75 5.62
N ARG A 3 -52.05 -15.86 4.60
CA ARG A 3 -50.65 -15.44 4.65
C ARG A 3 -50.64 -13.92 4.68
N LYS A 4 -50.52 -13.32 5.87
CA LYS A 4 -50.23 -11.88 6.03
C LYS A 4 -48.92 -11.57 5.28
N ALA A 5 -49.01 -10.75 4.26
CA ALA A 5 -47.82 -10.18 3.61
C ALA A 5 -46.97 -9.45 4.66
N ARG A 6 -45.74 -9.87 4.82
CA ARG A 6 -44.78 -9.21 5.72
C ARG A 6 -44.45 -7.84 5.12
N LYS A 7 -44.78 -6.75 5.83
CA LYS A 7 -44.32 -5.42 5.44
C LYS A 7 -42.85 -5.33 5.83
N TYR A 8 -42.00 -5.02 4.87
CA TYR A 8 -40.62 -4.71 5.13
C TYR A 8 -40.52 -3.34 5.79
N SER A 9 -39.63 -3.22 6.78
CA SER A 9 -39.28 -1.93 7.38
C SER A 9 -38.30 -1.18 6.47
N ASP A 10 -38.12 0.12 6.71
CA ASP A 10 -37.13 0.91 5.98
C ASP A 10 -35.71 0.39 6.20
N ASP A 11 -35.41 -0.21 7.37
CA ASP A 11 -34.15 -0.89 7.67
C ASP A 11 -33.96 -2.18 6.84
N ASP A 12 -35.06 -2.93 6.61
CA ASP A 12 -35.01 -4.13 5.76
C ASP A 12 -34.75 -3.74 4.29
N VAL A 13 -35.32 -2.62 3.83
CA VAL A 13 -35.10 -2.08 2.47
C VAL A 13 -33.65 -1.62 2.31
N TYR A 14 -33.12 -0.89 3.29
CA TYR A 14 -31.73 -0.43 3.29
C TYR A 14 -30.74 -1.61 3.31
N ALA A 15 -31.00 -2.62 4.12
CA ALA A 15 -30.18 -3.84 4.15
C ALA A 15 -30.17 -4.58 2.80
N LEU A 16 -31.33 -4.64 2.11
CA LEU A 16 -31.45 -5.24 0.78
C LEU A 16 -30.72 -4.42 -0.30
N GLU A 17 -30.75 -3.09 -0.21
CA GLU A 17 -30.01 -2.21 -1.11
C GLU A 17 -28.49 -2.37 -0.94
N VAL A 18 -28.00 -2.46 0.28
CA VAL A 18 -26.57 -2.73 0.57
C VAL A 18 -26.15 -4.09 0.03
N VAL A 19 -26.95 -5.15 0.25
CA VAL A 19 -26.68 -6.48 -0.29
C VAL A 19 -26.71 -6.49 -1.82
N ALA A 20 -27.66 -5.78 -2.44
CA ALA A 20 -27.73 -5.67 -3.89
C ALA A 20 -26.52 -4.94 -4.48
N MET A 21 -26.02 -3.91 -3.80
CA MET A 21 -24.81 -3.17 -4.19
C MET A 21 -23.57 -4.05 -4.08
N VAL A 22 -23.42 -4.82 -3.00
CA VAL A 22 -22.32 -5.79 -2.84
C VAL A 22 -22.36 -6.88 -3.90
N ILE A 23 -23.56 -7.41 -4.23
CA ILE A 23 -23.73 -8.43 -5.28
C ILE A 23 -23.40 -7.84 -6.67
N ALA A 24 -23.78 -6.59 -6.94
CA ALA A 24 -23.44 -5.92 -8.20
C ALA A 24 -21.92 -5.74 -8.34
N GLU A 25 -21.26 -5.33 -7.27
CA GLU A 25 -19.82 -5.17 -7.22
C GLU A 25 -19.08 -6.53 -7.35
N MET A 26 -19.59 -7.59 -6.71
CA MET A 26 -19.10 -8.96 -6.88
C MET A 26 -19.28 -9.47 -8.30
N LYS A 27 -20.38 -9.09 -8.98
CA LYS A 27 -20.64 -9.46 -10.38
C LYS A 27 -19.68 -8.76 -11.34
N GLU A 28 -19.37 -7.49 -11.10
CA GLU A 28 -18.36 -6.76 -11.87
C GLU A 28 -16.95 -7.33 -11.63
N LEU A 29 -16.66 -7.84 -10.44
CA LEU A 29 -15.41 -8.53 -10.09
C LEU A 29 -15.34 -9.98 -10.60
N GLY A 30 -16.38 -10.49 -11.29
CA GLY A 30 -16.40 -11.85 -11.82
C GLY A 30 -16.47 -12.95 -10.74
N ALA A 31 -16.85 -12.60 -9.52
CA ALA A 31 -16.92 -13.53 -8.39
C ALA A 31 -18.15 -14.45 -8.38
N PHE A 32 -19.09 -14.25 -9.31
CA PHE A 32 -20.29 -15.09 -9.48
C PHE A 32 -20.13 -15.97 -10.73
N ILE A 33 -19.53 -17.13 -10.57
CA ILE A 33 -19.52 -18.19 -11.60
C ILE A 33 -20.43 -19.30 -11.10
N GLY A 34 -21.57 -19.45 -11.76
CA GLY A 34 -22.42 -20.62 -11.61
C GLY A 34 -21.78 -21.83 -12.28
N ASP A 35 -21.88 -22.94 -11.56
CA ASP A 35 -21.74 -24.34 -12.01
C ASP A 35 -20.66 -24.72 -13.05
N GLY A 36 -19.58 -25.28 -12.53
CA GLY A 36 -19.07 -26.59 -13.04
C GLY A 36 -18.07 -26.57 -14.18
N GLU A 37 -17.58 -25.46 -14.68
CA GLU A 37 -16.38 -25.46 -15.52
C GLU A 37 -15.19 -24.89 -14.76
N ALA A 38 -14.20 -25.74 -14.51
CA ALA A 38 -12.88 -25.28 -14.14
C ALA A 38 -12.40 -24.34 -15.25
N MET A 39 -12.60 -23.02 -15.04
CA MET A 39 -12.02 -22.04 -15.93
C MET A 39 -10.49 -22.20 -15.86
N SER A 40 -9.92 -22.74 -16.93
CA SER A 40 -8.55 -22.42 -17.28
C SER A 40 -8.45 -20.91 -17.18
N ALA A 41 -7.57 -20.42 -16.32
CA ALA A 41 -7.33 -18.98 -16.13
C ALA A 41 -7.27 -18.35 -17.53
N PRO A 42 -8.06 -17.30 -17.83
CA PRO A 42 -7.99 -16.69 -19.14
C PRO A 42 -6.53 -16.35 -19.37
N HIS A 43 -5.95 -16.86 -20.46
CA HIS A 43 -4.61 -16.47 -20.85
C HIS A 43 -4.66 -14.96 -21.01
N LYS A 44 -4.20 -14.25 -20.00
CA LYS A 44 -4.19 -12.80 -20.03
C LYS A 44 -3.33 -12.39 -21.21
N ARG A 45 -3.92 -11.61 -22.10
CA ARG A 45 -3.26 -11.16 -23.32
C ARG A 45 -2.06 -10.29 -22.96
N ALA A 46 -1.09 -10.24 -23.88
CA ALA A 46 -0.03 -9.25 -23.79
C ALA A 46 -0.63 -7.83 -23.75
N HIS A 47 -0.19 -7.04 -22.79
CA HIS A 47 -0.64 -5.67 -22.60
C HIS A 47 0.54 -4.71 -22.62
N MET A 48 0.37 -3.60 -23.34
CA MET A 48 1.32 -2.50 -23.33
C MET A 48 0.69 -1.30 -22.62
N LEU A 49 1.37 -0.81 -21.61
CA LEU A 49 0.92 0.30 -20.77
C LEU A 49 1.95 1.41 -20.80
N ASN A 50 1.50 2.66 -20.81
CA ASN A 50 2.36 3.84 -20.78
C ASN A 50 2.41 4.44 -19.38
N GLY A 51 3.57 5.01 -19.02
CA GLY A 51 3.78 5.71 -17.76
C GLY A 51 4.74 6.87 -17.91
N GLY A 52 4.86 7.64 -16.84
CA GLY A 52 5.88 8.69 -16.71
C GLY A 52 7.21 8.09 -16.23
N ILE A 53 8.32 8.61 -16.73
CA ILE A 53 9.66 8.17 -16.37
C ILE A 53 10.10 8.90 -15.10
N ALA A 54 10.35 8.17 -14.01
CA ALA A 54 10.95 8.70 -12.79
C ALA A 54 12.45 8.36 -12.70
N GLN A 55 12.85 7.20 -13.23
CA GLN A 55 14.24 6.80 -13.43
C GLN A 55 14.34 5.96 -14.70
N GLU A 56 15.26 6.38 -15.58
CA GLU A 56 15.56 5.70 -16.85
C GLU A 56 16.20 4.33 -16.64
N GLY A 57 16.17 3.51 -17.68
CA GLY A 57 16.74 2.18 -17.75
C GLY A 57 15.71 1.14 -18.14
N SER A 58 16.15 -0.06 -18.49
CA SER A 58 15.28 -1.16 -18.90
C SER A 58 15.51 -2.38 -18.04
N ALA A 59 14.43 -3.09 -17.73
CA ALA A 59 14.51 -4.32 -16.94
C ALA A 59 13.48 -5.34 -17.41
N GLN A 60 13.88 -6.62 -17.39
CA GLN A 60 13.00 -7.76 -17.61
C GLN A 60 12.97 -8.64 -16.38
N GLY A 61 11.77 -9.14 -16.05
CA GLY A 61 11.62 -9.97 -14.87
C GLY A 61 10.21 -10.49 -14.68
N VAL A 62 9.87 -10.72 -13.42
CA VAL A 62 8.56 -11.19 -13.00
C VAL A 62 7.91 -10.18 -12.06
N VAL A 63 6.61 -10.06 -12.17
CA VAL A 63 5.78 -9.20 -11.34
C VAL A 63 5.84 -9.63 -9.88
N LEU A 64 6.12 -8.68 -9.02
CA LEU A 64 5.92 -8.75 -7.57
C LEU A 64 4.92 -7.65 -7.18
N LEU A 65 3.68 -8.04 -6.88
CA LEU A 65 2.66 -7.09 -6.44
C LEU A 65 2.89 -6.69 -4.99
N HIS A 66 2.96 -5.39 -4.76
CA HIS A 66 2.89 -4.81 -3.44
C HIS A 66 1.42 -4.44 -3.13
N ASP A 67 0.76 -5.26 -2.34
CA ASP A 67 -0.59 -4.99 -1.86
C ASP A 67 -0.55 -4.86 -0.33
N PRO A 68 -0.50 -3.62 0.19
CA PRO A 68 -0.45 -3.37 1.63
C PRO A 68 -1.80 -3.54 2.33
N LYS A 69 -2.81 -4.17 1.71
CA LYS A 69 -4.13 -4.34 2.32
C LYS A 69 -4.02 -5.14 3.61
N ILE A 70 -4.07 -4.42 4.70
CA ILE A 70 -4.21 -4.97 6.04
C ILE A 70 -5.71 -4.97 6.34
N VAL A 71 -6.27 -6.13 6.60
CA VAL A 71 -7.68 -6.25 6.96
C VAL A 71 -7.79 -6.09 8.47
N VAL A 72 -8.36 -4.97 8.90
CA VAL A 72 -8.72 -4.76 10.30
C VAL A 72 -10.06 -5.45 10.57
N SER A 73 -10.04 -6.53 11.32
CA SER A 73 -11.24 -7.34 11.62
C SER A 73 -11.97 -6.91 12.89
N ASN A 74 -11.24 -6.37 13.88
CA ASN A 74 -11.81 -5.93 15.15
C ASN A 74 -11.86 -4.40 15.20
N LEU A 75 -13.06 -3.84 15.41
CA LEU A 75 -13.28 -2.39 15.36
C LEU A 75 -13.38 -1.75 16.74
N ILE A 76 -13.85 -2.50 17.74
CA ILE A 76 -14.14 -2.02 19.10
C ILE A 76 -13.17 -2.68 20.06
N ALA A 77 -12.57 -1.88 20.94
CA ALA A 77 -11.69 -2.36 21.99
C ALA A 77 -12.50 -2.94 23.14
N ASP A 78 -12.19 -4.18 23.51
CA ASP A 78 -12.74 -4.79 24.74
C ASP A 78 -12.08 -4.17 25.99
N ASP A 79 -10.81 -3.82 25.90
CA ASP A 79 -9.99 -3.20 26.94
C ASP A 79 -9.10 -2.09 26.35
N PRO A 80 -9.47 -0.81 26.51
CA PRO A 80 -8.69 0.31 26.01
C PRO A 80 -7.27 0.40 26.61
N GLU A 81 -7.05 -0.03 27.86
CA GLU A 81 -5.72 0.01 28.48
C GLU A 81 -4.78 -1.00 27.79
N GLN A 82 -5.28 -2.18 27.48
CA GLN A 82 -4.54 -3.17 26.71
C GLN A 82 -4.21 -2.69 25.29
N GLU A 83 -5.14 -1.99 24.63
CA GLU A 83 -4.92 -1.42 23.30
C GLU A 83 -3.85 -0.31 23.32
N ILE A 84 -3.80 0.50 24.40
CA ILE A 84 -2.74 1.50 24.59
C ILE A 84 -1.36 0.83 24.75
N ILE A 85 -1.29 -0.28 25.47
CA ILE A 85 -0.03 -1.05 25.58
C ILE A 85 0.38 -1.56 24.20
N ARG A 86 -0.53 -2.17 23.44
CA ARG A 86 -0.27 -2.69 22.09
C ARG A 86 0.25 -1.62 21.13
N ILE A 87 -0.41 -0.46 21.09
CA ILE A 87 0.01 0.64 20.20
C ILE A 87 1.36 1.22 20.61
N THR A 88 1.65 1.28 21.92
CA THR A 88 2.94 1.77 22.44
C THR A 88 4.07 0.83 22.05
N ASP A 89 3.89 -0.46 22.25
CA ASP A 89 4.88 -1.49 21.88
C ASP A 89 5.13 -1.51 20.36
N ALA A 90 4.07 -1.42 19.56
CA ALA A 90 4.19 -1.36 18.10
C ALA A 90 4.89 -0.07 17.63
N MET A 91 4.62 1.07 18.28
CA MET A 91 5.27 2.34 17.99
C MET A 91 6.77 2.30 18.33
N ASP A 92 7.16 1.67 19.43
CA ASP A 92 8.57 1.50 19.80
C ASP A 92 9.30 0.58 18.82
N GLN A 93 8.66 -0.51 18.38
CA GLN A 93 9.20 -1.36 17.30
C GLN A 93 9.36 -0.59 15.99
N LEU A 94 8.38 0.26 15.63
CA LEU A 94 8.46 1.12 14.46
C LEU A 94 9.67 2.06 14.54
N ARG A 95 9.89 2.72 15.67
CA ARG A 95 11.04 3.62 15.92
C ARG A 95 12.36 2.89 15.77
N ILE A 96 12.51 1.73 16.41
CA ILE A 96 13.71 0.88 16.28
C ILE A 96 13.99 0.55 14.83
N SER A 97 12.96 0.16 14.08
CA SER A 97 13.12 -0.19 12.69
C SER A 97 13.50 0.97 11.77
N VAL A 98 13.03 2.19 12.07
CA VAL A 98 13.44 3.42 11.36
C VAL A 98 14.89 3.78 11.71
N ASP A 99 15.30 3.63 12.96
CA ASP A 99 16.68 3.87 13.41
C ASP A 99 17.65 2.86 12.76
N ASP A 100 17.24 1.61 12.60
CA ASP A 100 18.03 0.59 11.87
C ASP A 100 18.21 0.94 10.38
N LEU A 101 17.18 1.48 9.72
CA LEU A 101 17.30 1.98 8.34
C LEU A 101 18.29 3.13 8.22
N LEU A 102 18.33 4.02 9.22
CA LEU A 102 19.31 5.11 9.30
C LEU A 102 20.75 4.60 9.51
N SER A 103 20.92 3.62 10.42
CA SER A 103 22.23 3.11 10.81
C SER A 103 22.89 2.27 9.71
N THR A 104 22.10 1.50 8.94
CA THR A 104 22.61 0.54 7.95
C THR A 104 23.00 1.15 6.62
N ASN A 105 22.84 2.46 6.45
CA ASN A 105 23.17 3.21 5.21
C ASN A 105 22.72 2.51 3.90
N ARG A 106 21.57 1.85 3.95
CA ARG A 106 21.05 1.02 2.83
C ARG A 106 20.78 1.81 1.56
N ILE A 107 20.65 3.12 1.66
CA ILE A 107 20.31 3.99 0.53
C ILE A 107 21.55 4.43 -0.25
N GLY A 108 22.77 4.31 0.31
CA GLY A 108 23.98 4.94 -0.25
C GLY A 108 24.09 6.40 0.21
N GLY A 109 25.18 6.75 0.88
CA GLY A 109 25.41 7.92 1.73
C GLY A 109 25.24 9.34 1.15
N GLY A 110 24.23 9.58 0.34
CA GLY A 110 23.86 10.92 -0.13
C GLY A 110 23.15 11.73 0.97
N LYS A 111 23.36 13.06 0.95
CA LYS A 111 22.72 13.96 1.92
C LYS A 111 21.19 13.91 1.84
N GLU A 112 20.65 13.89 0.63
CA GLU A 112 19.20 13.87 0.35
C GLU A 112 18.52 12.63 0.94
N GLN A 113 19.15 11.45 0.79
CA GLN A 113 18.65 10.19 1.32
C GLN A 113 18.65 10.18 2.87
N THR A 114 19.69 10.74 3.47
CA THR A 114 19.78 10.87 4.93
C THR A 114 18.68 11.80 5.46
N ASP A 115 18.39 12.88 4.76
CA ASP A 115 17.37 13.86 5.17
C ASP A 115 15.95 13.25 5.09
N ILE A 116 15.69 12.35 4.13
CA ILE A 116 14.43 11.57 4.05
C ILE A 116 14.25 10.73 5.31
N LEU A 117 15.24 9.92 5.67
CA LEU A 117 15.14 9.04 6.84
C LEU A 117 15.06 9.81 8.16
N LYS A 118 15.73 10.96 8.27
CA LYS A 118 15.57 11.85 9.42
C LYS A 118 14.15 12.38 9.55
N ALA A 119 13.53 12.72 8.43
CA ALA A 119 12.13 13.14 8.43
C ALA A 119 11.20 12.02 8.92
N TYR A 120 11.44 10.77 8.51
CA TYR A 120 10.76 9.59 9.02
C TYR A 120 10.93 9.43 10.52
N GLN A 121 12.16 9.56 11.00
CA GLN A 121 12.46 9.52 12.44
C GLN A 121 11.69 10.60 13.20
N MET A 122 11.64 11.82 12.68
CA MET A 122 10.85 12.90 13.30
C MET A 122 9.35 12.59 13.34
N LEU A 123 8.80 12.02 12.28
CA LEU A 123 7.38 11.62 12.21
C LEU A 123 7.09 10.47 13.19
N ALA A 124 7.91 9.43 13.23
CA ALA A 124 7.76 8.28 14.15
C ALA A 124 7.87 8.70 15.63
N ASN A 125 8.63 9.77 15.93
CA ASN A 125 8.78 10.34 17.27
C ASN A 125 7.78 11.47 17.58
N SER A 126 6.80 11.73 16.71
CA SER A 126 5.82 12.78 16.91
C SER A 126 4.89 12.49 18.08
N LYS A 127 5.03 13.25 19.16
CA LYS A 127 4.11 13.17 20.32
C LYS A 127 2.66 13.41 19.91
N GLY A 128 2.42 14.35 19.00
CA GLY A 128 1.08 14.66 18.53
C GLY A 128 0.40 13.53 17.80
N TRP A 129 1.16 12.69 17.08
CA TRP A 129 0.62 11.48 16.45
C TRP A 129 0.18 10.47 17.50
N MET A 130 1.05 10.13 18.46
CA MET A 130 0.72 9.21 19.55
C MET A 130 -0.49 9.68 20.37
N THR A 131 -0.55 10.95 20.75
CA THR A 131 -1.70 11.50 21.51
C THR A 131 -3.02 11.34 20.76
N ARG A 132 -3.04 11.48 19.42
CA ARG A 132 -4.27 11.29 18.64
C ARG A 132 -4.68 9.81 18.54
N LEU A 133 -3.72 8.90 18.46
CA LEU A 133 -3.97 7.46 18.51
C LEU A 133 -4.56 7.06 19.86
N GLU A 134 -3.94 7.48 20.96
CA GLU A 134 -4.43 7.26 22.32
C GLU A 134 -5.84 7.83 22.54
N ALA A 135 -6.11 9.02 22.04
CA ALA A 135 -7.46 9.62 22.13
C ALA A 135 -8.51 8.81 21.37
N SER A 136 -8.15 8.24 20.22
CA SER A 136 -9.03 7.36 19.44
C SER A 136 -9.26 6.02 20.16
N ILE A 137 -8.24 5.42 20.75
CA ILE A 137 -8.36 4.19 21.56
C ILE A 137 -9.23 4.44 22.81
N ASN A 138 -9.00 5.53 23.51
CA ASN A 138 -9.82 5.93 24.67
C ASN A 138 -11.31 6.21 24.31
N SER A 139 -11.60 6.45 23.02
CA SER A 139 -12.98 6.50 22.53
C SER A 139 -13.62 5.14 22.22
N GLY A 140 -12.91 4.03 22.49
CA GLY A 140 -13.39 2.65 22.35
C GLY A 140 -12.95 1.95 21.06
N LEU A 141 -12.01 2.51 20.29
CA LEU A 141 -11.48 1.88 19.07
C LEU A 141 -10.30 0.96 19.40
N THR A 142 -10.13 -0.11 18.60
CA THR A 142 -8.89 -0.91 18.62
C THR A 142 -7.70 -0.09 18.15
N ALA A 143 -6.48 -0.52 18.46
CA ALA A 143 -5.25 0.13 18.03
C ALA A 143 -5.18 0.24 16.50
N GLU A 144 -5.54 -0.82 15.79
CA GLU A 144 -5.57 -0.87 14.32
C GLU A 144 -6.54 0.17 13.75
N LEU A 145 -7.77 0.21 14.27
CA LEU A 145 -8.78 1.16 13.78
C LEU A 145 -8.41 2.61 14.13
N ALA A 146 -7.76 2.84 15.26
CA ALA A 146 -7.23 4.16 15.61
C ALA A 146 -6.18 4.64 14.60
N VAL A 147 -5.28 3.76 14.13
CA VAL A 147 -4.30 4.08 13.09
C VAL A 147 -4.98 4.36 11.75
N GLU A 148 -5.91 3.52 11.29
CA GLU A 148 -6.65 3.75 10.05
C GLU A 148 -7.44 5.05 10.05
N LYS A 149 -8.12 5.35 11.17
CA LYS A 149 -8.87 6.59 11.35
C LYS A 149 -7.97 7.83 11.25
N GLU A 150 -6.83 7.82 11.92
CA GLU A 150 -5.88 8.93 11.88
C GLU A 150 -5.25 9.08 10.48
N GLN A 151 -4.93 7.96 9.82
CA GLN A 151 -4.45 7.94 8.44
C GLN A 151 -5.48 8.57 7.48
N SER A 152 -6.75 8.13 7.55
CA SER A 152 -7.83 8.65 6.73
C SER A 152 -8.10 10.12 7.00
N SER A 153 -8.09 10.53 8.27
CA SER A 153 -8.24 11.93 8.69
C SER A 153 -7.11 12.81 8.13
N THR A 154 -5.90 12.30 8.16
CA THR A 154 -4.73 13.00 7.63
C THR A 154 -4.80 13.12 6.11
N ARG A 155 -5.14 12.05 5.38
CA ARG A 155 -5.38 12.09 3.92
C ARG A 155 -6.46 13.13 3.56
N ALA A 156 -7.59 13.14 4.27
CA ALA A 156 -8.68 14.09 4.02
C ALA A 156 -8.27 15.55 4.26
N ARG A 157 -7.47 15.83 5.29
CA ARG A 157 -6.93 17.17 5.54
C ARG A 157 -6.01 17.63 4.42
N MET A 158 -5.15 16.75 3.96
CA MET A 158 -4.09 17.09 3.00
C MET A 158 -4.55 17.07 1.54
N ALA A 159 -5.63 16.35 1.21
CA ALA A 159 -6.25 16.46 -0.12
C ALA A 159 -6.65 17.92 -0.44
N ARG A 160 -6.81 18.74 0.59
CA ARG A 160 -7.16 20.18 0.48
C ARG A 160 -5.92 21.09 0.42
N VAL A 161 -4.72 20.55 0.61
CA VAL A 161 -3.48 21.35 0.63
C VAL A 161 -2.90 21.37 -0.78
N PRO A 162 -2.76 22.56 -1.39
CA PRO A 162 -2.24 22.69 -2.75
C PRO A 162 -0.71 22.49 -2.84
N ASP A 163 0.01 22.58 -1.71
CA ASP A 163 1.46 22.50 -1.66
C ASP A 163 1.97 21.08 -1.93
N PRO A 164 2.77 20.85 -3.00
CA PRO A 164 3.33 19.54 -3.34
C PRO A 164 4.23 18.97 -2.24
N TYR A 165 5.01 19.79 -1.55
CA TYR A 165 5.90 19.38 -0.48
C TYR A 165 5.13 18.77 0.71
N LEU A 166 4.02 19.40 1.08
CA LEU A 166 3.17 18.87 2.14
C LEU A 166 2.48 17.56 1.72
N ARG A 167 2.15 17.40 0.45
CA ARG A 167 1.61 16.13 -0.07
C ARG A 167 2.63 14.99 -0.02
N GLU A 168 3.89 15.25 -0.28
CA GLU A 168 4.97 14.24 -0.13
C GLU A 168 5.10 13.80 1.33
N ARG A 169 5.00 14.72 2.29
CA ARG A 169 5.01 14.39 3.72
C ARG A 169 3.84 13.50 4.15
N LEU A 170 2.73 13.54 3.42
CA LEU A 170 1.62 12.62 3.66
C LEU A 170 1.92 11.20 3.26
N GLN A 171 2.57 11.03 2.12
CA GLN A 171 3.00 9.70 1.69
C GLN A 171 3.93 9.07 2.72
N ASP A 172 4.81 9.87 3.32
CA ASP A 172 5.68 9.41 4.41
C ASP A 172 4.87 8.92 5.63
N LEU A 173 3.83 9.68 6.01
CA LEU A 173 2.97 9.30 7.13
C LEU A 173 2.08 8.09 6.80
N ASP A 174 1.61 7.98 5.57
CA ASP A 174 0.88 6.81 5.10
C ASP A 174 1.73 5.54 5.16
N ASP A 175 2.99 5.61 4.73
CA ASP A 175 3.95 4.51 4.81
C ASP A 175 4.20 4.08 6.28
N LEU A 176 4.46 5.05 7.16
CA LEU A 176 4.62 4.77 8.59
C LEU A 176 3.35 4.16 9.21
N SER A 177 2.17 4.63 8.81
CA SER A 177 0.88 4.10 9.29
C SER A 177 0.66 2.66 8.82
N ASN A 178 0.95 2.35 7.56
CA ASN A 178 0.88 0.99 7.02
C ASN A 178 1.85 0.05 7.75
N ARG A 179 3.06 0.53 8.04
CA ARG A 179 4.05 -0.23 8.79
C ARG A 179 3.61 -0.49 10.22
N LEU A 180 3.02 0.51 10.89
CA LEU A 180 2.46 0.37 12.22
C LEU A 180 1.30 -0.65 12.25
N LEU A 181 0.41 -0.60 11.26
CA LEU A 181 -0.66 -1.58 11.10
C LEU A 181 -0.12 -3.00 10.91
N ARG A 182 0.94 -3.20 10.13
CA ARG A 182 1.58 -4.52 9.98
C ARG A 182 2.12 -5.04 11.31
N LEU A 183 2.75 -4.17 12.12
CA LEU A 183 3.26 -4.55 13.45
C LEU A 183 2.11 -4.95 14.40
N LEU A 184 1.01 -4.20 14.39
CA LEU A 184 -0.16 -4.49 15.23
C LEU A 184 -0.87 -5.79 14.86
N THR A 185 -1.02 -6.06 13.57
CA THR A 185 -1.77 -7.23 13.08
C THR A 185 -0.92 -8.50 12.99
N GLY A 186 0.38 -8.39 13.12
CA GLY A 186 1.31 -9.51 12.88
C GLY A 186 1.26 -10.03 11.43
N GLN A 187 0.59 -9.33 10.51
CA GLN A 187 0.46 -9.70 9.10
C GLN A 187 1.67 -9.28 8.26
N GLY A 188 2.79 -9.03 8.89
CA GLY A 188 4.03 -8.65 8.24
C GLY A 188 4.89 -9.85 7.88
N ARG A 189 4.72 -10.44 6.68
CA ARG A 189 5.89 -11.06 6.05
C ARG A 189 6.87 -9.94 5.75
N ASN A 190 8.11 -10.08 6.20
CA ASN A 190 9.19 -9.28 5.65
C ASN A 190 9.16 -9.48 4.14
N PRO A 191 8.94 -8.45 3.32
CA PRO A 191 8.94 -8.60 1.88
C PRO A 191 10.22 -9.28 1.37
N SER A 192 11.32 -9.15 2.12
CA SER A 192 12.64 -9.67 1.77
C SER A 192 12.74 -11.21 1.74
N ASP A 193 11.84 -11.95 2.37
CA ASP A 193 12.01 -13.41 2.55
C ASP A 193 11.59 -14.23 1.32
N ALA A 194 10.92 -13.63 0.34
CA ALA A 194 10.42 -14.35 -0.85
C ALA A 194 10.52 -13.50 -2.13
N ILE A 195 11.50 -12.58 -2.22
CA ILE A 195 11.66 -11.75 -3.43
C ILE A 195 12.37 -12.61 -4.50
N PRO A 196 11.76 -12.83 -5.67
CA PRO A 196 12.44 -13.42 -6.83
C PRO A 196 13.68 -12.59 -7.22
N ASP A 197 14.74 -13.27 -7.72
CA ASP A 197 15.99 -12.59 -8.11
C ASP A 197 15.82 -11.57 -9.24
N ASN A 198 14.75 -11.71 -10.03
CA ASN A 198 14.39 -10.83 -11.12
C ASN A 198 13.06 -10.11 -10.88
N ALA A 199 12.73 -9.81 -9.62
CA ALA A 199 11.47 -9.16 -9.26
C ALA A 199 11.36 -7.73 -9.80
N ILE A 200 10.23 -7.42 -10.39
CA ILE A 200 9.78 -6.07 -10.75
C ILE A 200 8.59 -5.73 -9.87
N LEU A 201 8.76 -4.73 -9.01
CA LEU A 201 7.77 -4.32 -8.04
C LEU A 201 6.67 -3.53 -8.74
N ILE A 202 5.44 -3.95 -8.54
CA ILE A 202 4.25 -3.21 -8.98
C ILE A 202 3.45 -2.81 -7.76
N ALA A 203 3.13 -1.52 -7.65
CA ALA A 203 2.31 -0.99 -6.58
C ALA A 203 1.41 0.14 -7.09
N ARG A 204 0.36 0.43 -6.34
CA ARG A 204 -0.39 1.67 -6.55
C ARG A 204 0.48 2.88 -6.19
N ASN A 205 1.09 2.83 -5.04
CA ASN A 205 2.07 3.77 -4.53
C ASN A 205 3.01 3.03 -3.57
N ILE A 206 4.18 3.56 -3.29
CA ILE A 206 5.10 2.99 -2.32
C ILE A 206 5.84 4.08 -1.57
N GLY A 207 5.95 3.90 -0.26
CA GLY A 207 6.76 4.77 0.59
C GLY A 207 8.24 4.39 0.56
N PRO A 208 9.12 5.30 0.97
CA PRO A 208 10.56 5.06 0.99
C PRO A 208 10.96 3.94 1.96
N ALA A 209 10.34 3.83 3.14
CA ALA A 209 10.68 2.76 4.08
C ALA A 209 10.24 1.40 3.55
N GLU A 210 9.05 1.30 2.93
CA GLU A 210 8.60 0.08 2.27
C GLU A 210 9.51 -0.32 1.12
N LEU A 211 9.92 0.63 0.27
CA LEU A 211 10.86 0.35 -0.81
C LEU A 211 12.23 -0.15 -0.30
N LEU A 212 12.70 0.42 0.82
CA LEU A 212 13.94 0.01 1.46
C LEU A 212 13.89 -1.42 2.02
N GLU A 213 12.73 -1.91 2.44
CA GLU A 213 12.54 -3.30 2.89
C GLU A 213 12.79 -4.29 1.75
N TYR A 214 12.40 -3.97 0.51
CA TYR A 214 12.71 -4.79 -0.66
C TYR A 214 14.20 -4.78 -0.99
N GLY A 215 14.89 -3.67 -0.72
CA GLY A 215 16.31 -3.53 -0.96
C GLY A 215 16.67 -3.50 -2.45
N LYS A 216 17.96 -3.66 -2.76
CA LYS A 216 18.51 -3.63 -4.13
C LYS A 216 18.25 -4.89 -4.95
N LYS A 217 17.40 -5.80 -4.49
CA LYS A 217 17.04 -7.02 -5.21
C LYS A 217 16.07 -6.76 -6.36
N LEU A 218 15.34 -5.64 -6.29
CA LEU A 218 14.42 -5.24 -7.34
C LEU A 218 15.14 -4.88 -8.64
N LYS A 219 14.58 -5.28 -9.77
CA LYS A 219 15.08 -4.93 -11.10
C LYS A 219 14.45 -3.66 -11.66
N ALA A 220 13.20 -3.38 -11.29
CA ALA A 220 12.48 -2.15 -11.60
C ALA A 220 11.33 -1.92 -10.61
N VAL A 221 10.76 -0.71 -10.64
CA VAL A 221 9.57 -0.33 -9.89
C VAL A 221 8.57 0.32 -10.84
N VAL A 222 7.30 -0.10 -10.76
CA VAL A 222 6.21 0.44 -11.59
C VAL A 222 5.05 0.84 -10.68
N LEU A 223 4.65 2.11 -10.72
CA LEU A 223 3.62 2.67 -9.87
C LEU A 223 2.44 3.23 -10.66
N GLU A 224 1.23 3.07 -10.14
CA GLU A 224 0.04 3.79 -10.67
C GLU A 224 0.06 5.27 -10.30
N GLU A 225 0.57 5.60 -9.14
CA GLU A 225 0.64 6.95 -8.58
C GLU A 225 2.08 7.28 -8.21
N GLY A 226 2.38 8.56 -8.04
CA GLY A 226 3.69 9.00 -7.59
C GLY A 226 4.13 10.31 -8.24
N SER A 227 5.31 10.78 -7.88
CA SER A 227 5.95 11.93 -8.52
C SER A 227 7.41 11.64 -8.79
N VAL A 228 7.98 12.32 -9.79
CA VAL A 228 9.43 12.25 -10.10
C VAL A 228 10.27 12.75 -8.92
N GLY A 229 9.74 13.66 -8.11
CA GLY A 229 10.37 14.19 -6.90
C GLY A 229 10.13 13.36 -5.64
N SER A 230 9.32 12.29 -5.68
CA SER A 230 9.00 11.51 -4.50
C SER A 230 10.24 10.86 -3.86
N HIS A 231 10.17 10.63 -2.56
CA HIS A 231 11.26 9.97 -1.82
C HIS A 231 11.57 8.57 -2.36
N ALA A 232 10.54 7.83 -2.81
CA ALA A 232 10.74 6.54 -3.48
C ALA A 232 11.53 6.68 -4.80
N ALA A 233 11.23 7.73 -5.60
CA ALA A 233 11.97 8.01 -6.83
C ALA A 233 13.43 8.41 -6.55
N ILE A 234 13.70 9.14 -5.48
CA ILE A 234 15.07 9.46 -5.03
C ILE A 234 15.84 8.20 -4.69
N ILE A 235 15.22 7.25 -4.00
CA ILE A 235 15.83 5.95 -3.67
C ILE A 235 16.07 5.12 -4.93
N ALA A 236 15.11 5.04 -5.84
CA ALA A 236 15.24 4.31 -7.11
C ALA A 236 16.43 4.85 -7.93
N ARG A 237 16.58 6.18 -8.02
CA ARG A 237 17.74 6.82 -8.66
C ARG A 237 19.05 6.48 -7.97
N ALA A 238 19.10 6.52 -6.63
CA ALA A 238 20.30 6.17 -5.86
C ALA A 238 20.73 4.71 -6.07
N TRP A 239 19.77 3.84 -6.35
CA TRP A 239 20.02 2.42 -6.65
C TRP A 239 20.23 2.13 -8.13
N ALA A 240 20.05 3.12 -9.01
CA ALA A 240 20.02 2.98 -10.46
C ALA A 240 19.00 1.93 -10.93
N ILE A 241 17.83 1.86 -10.27
CA ILE A 241 16.73 0.97 -10.61
C ILE A 241 15.73 1.72 -11.48
N PRO A 242 15.36 1.22 -12.69
CA PRO A 242 14.33 1.81 -13.53
C PRO A 242 13.04 2.00 -12.77
N MET A 243 12.39 3.17 -12.89
CA MET A 243 11.15 3.47 -12.22
C MET A 243 10.19 4.21 -13.14
N LEU A 244 9.00 3.64 -13.32
CA LEU A 244 7.88 4.26 -14.01
C LEU A 244 6.77 4.60 -13.01
N ILE A 245 6.12 5.73 -13.23
CA ILE A 245 4.99 6.26 -12.46
C ILE A 245 3.81 6.53 -13.39
N HIS A 246 2.61 6.70 -12.83
CA HIS A 246 1.38 6.94 -13.59
C HIS A 246 1.05 5.87 -14.62
N VAL A 247 1.44 4.60 -14.35
CA VAL A 247 1.05 3.46 -15.18
C VAL A 247 -0.35 3.01 -14.77
N SER A 248 -1.36 3.56 -15.42
CA SER A 248 -2.77 3.38 -15.04
C SER A 248 -3.17 1.91 -15.05
N HIS A 249 -3.89 1.48 -14.01
CA HIS A 249 -4.50 0.15 -13.86
C HIS A 249 -3.52 -1.03 -13.79
N ILE A 250 -2.21 -0.80 -13.71
CA ILE A 250 -1.21 -1.88 -13.69
C ILE A 250 -1.43 -2.86 -12.53
N THR A 251 -1.88 -2.39 -11.36
CA THR A 251 -2.13 -3.25 -10.18
C THR A 251 -3.33 -4.18 -10.36
N ARG A 252 -4.28 -3.83 -11.23
CA ARG A 252 -5.43 -4.67 -11.57
C ARG A 252 -5.11 -5.65 -12.70
N GLU A 253 -4.25 -5.25 -13.61
CA GLU A 253 -3.88 -6.01 -14.81
C GLU A 253 -2.82 -7.07 -14.53
N ALA A 254 -1.87 -6.80 -13.63
CA ALA A 254 -0.75 -7.67 -13.32
C ALA A 254 -1.11 -8.70 -12.24
N LEU A 255 -0.53 -9.90 -12.35
CA LEU A 255 -0.56 -10.92 -11.31
C LEU A 255 0.86 -11.24 -10.86
N ASN A 256 1.02 -11.65 -9.60
CA ASN A 256 2.31 -12.13 -9.12
C ASN A 256 2.85 -13.24 -10.03
N GLY A 257 4.12 -13.11 -10.44
CA GLY A 257 4.79 -14.05 -11.31
C GLY A 257 4.57 -13.85 -12.81
N ASP A 258 3.72 -12.92 -13.25
CA ASP A 258 3.58 -12.58 -14.67
C ASP A 258 4.92 -12.11 -15.24
N PRO A 259 5.34 -12.53 -16.45
CA PRO A 259 6.50 -11.96 -17.11
C PRO A 259 6.24 -10.50 -17.48
N ILE A 260 7.24 -9.66 -17.28
CA ILE A 260 7.13 -8.22 -17.50
C ILE A 260 8.46 -7.66 -18.02
N LEU A 261 8.36 -6.69 -18.94
CA LEU A 261 9.48 -5.87 -19.40
C LEU A 261 9.13 -4.42 -19.18
N VAL A 262 10.03 -3.70 -18.53
CA VAL A 262 9.94 -2.26 -18.28
C VAL A 262 10.95 -1.56 -19.16
N ASP A 263 10.47 -0.70 -20.04
CA ASP A 263 11.28 0.22 -20.84
C ASP A 263 11.19 1.63 -20.23
N GLY A 264 12.12 1.94 -19.36
CA GLY A 264 12.20 3.23 -18.69
C GLY A 264 12.81 4.33 -19.57
N GLU A 265 13.25 4.04 -20.82
CA GLU A 265 13.67 5.07 -21.78
C GLU A 265 12.46 5.61 -22.55
N GLN A 266 11.52 4.72 -22.88
CA GLN A 266 10.29 5.08 -23.60
C GLN A 266 9.08 5.29 -22.68
N GLY A 267 9.19 4.91 -21.40
CA GLY A 267 8.08 4.99 -20.45
C GLY A 267 7.00 3.93 -20.71
N ILE A 268 7.40 2.74 -21.15
CA ILE A 268 6.49 1.66 -21.55
C ILE A 268 6.67 0.44 -20.67
N VAL A 269 5.55 -0.18 -20.29
CA VAL A 269 5.52 -1.48 -19.65
C VAL A 269 4.88 -2.49 -20.58
N HIS A 270 5.59 -3.58 -20.88
CA HIS A 270 5.04 -4.74 -21.57
C HIS A 270 4.73 -5.83 -20.54
N LEU A 271 3.47 -6.02 -20.25
CA LEU A 271 2.97 -7.07 -19.36
C LEU A 271 2.67 -8.31 -20.19
N ARG A 272 3.25 -9.46 -19.81
CA ARG A 272 3.17 -10.71 -20.57
C ARG A 272 3.58 -10.53 -22.03
N PRO A 273 4.81 -10.02 -22.30
CA PRO A 273 5.29 -9.88 -23.67
C PRO A 273 5.25 -11.24 -24.38
N THR A 274 4.77 -11.23 -25.63
CA THR A 274 4.92 -12.39 -26.54
C THR A 274 6.28 -12.33 -27.19
N ASP A 275 6.93 -13.47 -27.33
CA ASP A 275 8.20 -13.63 -28.05
C ASP A 275 8.15 -13.06 -29.47
#